data_f8ec222f73fbfa7e6946a8169f3990c1
#
_entry.id   f8ec222f73fbfa7e6946a8169f3990c1
#
_cell.length_a   1.000
_cell.length_b   1.000
_cell.length_c   1.000
_cell.angle_alpha   90.00
_cell.angle_beta   90.00
_cell.angle_gamma   90.00
#
_symmetry.space_group_name_H-M   'P 1'
#
loop_
_entity.id
_entity.type
_entity.pdbx_description
1 polymer ?
#
loop_
_entity_poly.entity_id
_entity_poly.type
_entity_poly.pdbx_seq_one_letter_code
_entity_poly.pdbx_strand_id
1 'polypeptide(L)'
;MKEIKFFKVRYLYYISLVSLLVLYLFPGSLIGYFLYGNLAQQPDLIPNPMGTSINHTIAFFYLTALGLITYLKEKNYSKTLFLLLSLSILLEISHFIIPNRSFQLLDLFANLLGTLLAIVIIFFYKRFKNGKI
;
A
#
# COMPACT_ATOMS: atom_id res chain seq x y z
N MET A 1 -6.54 28.07 -2.98
CA MET A 1 -5.33 27.29 -3.35
C MET A 1 -5.03 26.12 -2.41
N LYS A 2 -5.15 26.24 -1.09
CA LYS A 2 -4.93 25.12 -0.15
C LYS A 2 -5.98 24.01 -0.27
N GLU A 3 -7.24 24.33 -0.47
CA GLU A 3 -8.33 23.35 -0.62
C GLU A 3 -8.22 22.50 -1.89
N ILE A 4 -7.83 23.11 -3.01
CA ILE A 4 -7.63 22.41 -4.29
C ILE A 4 -6.49 21.38 -4.19
N LYS A 5 -5.40 21.70 -3.48
CA LYS A 5 -4.30 20.74 -3.21
C LYS A 5 -4.76 19.56 -2.36
N PHE A 6 -5.56 19.82 -1.34
CA PHE A 6 -6.09 18.80 -0.44
C PHE A 6 -7.05 17.85 -1.17
N PHE A 7 -7.92 18.39 -2.02
CA PHE A 7 -8.84 17.61 -2.86
C PHE A 7 -8.08 16.66 -3.78
N LYS A 8 -7.02 17.15 -4.44
CA LYS A 8 -6.19 16.32 -5.34
C LYS A 8 -5.51 15.15 -4.63
N VAL A 9 -4.99 15.36 -3.42
CA VAL A 9 -4.34 14.28 -2.64
C VAL A 9 -5.35 13.22 -2.21
N ARG A 10 -6.57 13.62 -1.84
CA ARG A 10 -7.65 12.70 -1.48
C ARG A 10 -8.08 11.84 -2.67
N TYR A 11 -8.25 12.41 -3.85
CA TYR A 11 -8.54 11.65 -5.07
C TYR A 11 -7.41 10.67 -5.40
N LEU A 12 -6.16 11.12 -5.33
CA LEU A 12 -5.01 10.26 -5.57
C LEU A 12 -4.98 9.07 -4.60
N TYR A 13 -5.28 9.30 -3.33
CA TYR A 13 -5.37 8.22 -2.33
C TYR A 13 -6.45 7.19 -2.71
N TYR A 14 -7.66 7.62 -3.05
CA TYR A 14 -8.74 6.69 -3.40
C TYR A 14 -8.47 5.96 -4.72
N ILE A 15 -7.92 6.63 -5.72
CA ILE A 15 -7.52 5.97 -6.97
C ILE A 15 -6.45 4.91 -6.69
N SER A 16 -5.43 5.25 -5.89
CA SER A 16 -4.37 4.31 -5.52
C SER A 16 -4.91 3.12 -4.71
N LEU A 17 -5.85 3.37 -3.79
CA LEU A 17 -6.50 2.34 -3.01
C LEU A 17 -7.28 1.36 -3.91
N VAL A 18 -8.10 1.89 -4.80
CA VAL A 18 -8.88 1.06 -5.74
C VAL A 18 -7.95 0.28 -6.68
N SER A 19 -6.91 0.93 -7.20
CA SER A 19 -5.90 0.27 -8.06
C SER A 19 -5.20 -0.87 -7.31
N LEU A 20 -4.81 -0.65 -6.07
CA LEU A 20 -4.19 -1.69 -5.24
C LEU A 20 -5.14 -2.85 -4.98
N LEU A 21 -6.41 -2.58 -4.65
CA LEU A 21 -7.42 -3.61 -4.45
C LEU A 21 -7.61 -4.44 -5.72
N VAL A 22 -7.70 -3.79 -6.89
CA VAL A 22 -7.82 -4.51 -8.17
C VAL A 22 -6.59 -5.38 -8.42
N LEU A 23 -5.37 -4.86 -8.22
CA LEU A 23 -4.13 -5.61 -8.44
C LEU A 23 -3.99 -6.81 -7.48
N TYR A 24 -4.43 -6.68 -6.23
CA TYR A 24 -4.34 -7.75 -5.24
C TYR A 24 -5.44 -8.82 -5.37
N LEU A 25 -6.67 -8.40 -5.64
CA LEU A 25 -7.82 -9.29 -5.68
C LEU A 25 -8.05 -9.93 -7.06
N PHE A 26 -7.35 -9.46 -8.09
CA PHE A 26 -7.45 -10.05 -9.42
C PHE A 26 -6.81 -11.45 -9.47
N PRO A 27 -7.45 -12.44 -10.11
CA PRO A 27 -6.91 -13.80 -10.26
C PRO A 27 -5.65 -13.81 -11.15
N GLY A 28 -4.48 -13.89 -10.52
CA GLY A 28 -3.19 -13.81 -11.19
C GLY A 28 -2.58 -12.39 -11.18
N SER A 29 -1.53 -12.18 -11.95
CA SER A 29 -0.81 -10.93 -12.04
C SER A 29 -1.23 -10.09 -13.24
N LEU A 30 -2.02 -9.03 -13.03
CA LEU A 30 -2.35 -8.08 -14.10
C LEU A 30 -1.10 -7.42 -14.69
N ILE A 31 -0.16 -7.05 -13.84
CA ILE A 31 1.10 -6.42 -14.28
C ILE A 31 1.91 -7.42 -15.11
N GLY A 32 1.98 -8.68 -14.67
CA GLY A 32 2.64 -9.75 -15.43
C GLY A 32 1.97 -9.99 -16.77
N TYR A 33 0.65 -9.93 -16.83
CA TYR A 33 -0.09 -10.04 -18.09
C TYR A 33 0.24 -8.91 -19.07
N PHE A 34 0.24 -7.66 -18.59
CA PHE A 34 0.57 -6.51 -19.45
C PHE A 34 2.02 -6.50 -19.93
N LEU A 35 2.96 -6.97 -19.10
CA LEU A 35 4.39 -6.96 -19.44
C LEU A 35 4.83 -8.20 -20.24
N TYR A 36 4.25 -9.36 -19.95
CA TYR A 36 4.74 -10.65 -20.44
C TYR A 36 3.66 -11.51 -21.13
N GLY A 37 2.41 -11.05 -21.16
CA GLY A 37 1.28 -11.85 -21.66
C GLY A 37 0.92 -13.04 -20.77
N ASN A 38 1.38 -13.07 -19.52
CA ASN A 38 1.25 -14.22 -18.61
C ASN A 38 0.73 -13.81 -17.23
N LEU A 39 -0.46 -14.27 -16.88
CA LEU A 39 -1.09 -14.00 -15.58
C LEU A 39 -0.40 -14.72 -14.39
N ALA A 40 0.31 -15.81 -14.66
CA ALA A 40 1.01 -16.56 -13.61
C ALA A 40 2.37 -15.94 -13.23
N GLN A 41 2.89 -15.01 -14.03
CA GLN A 41 4.20 -14.40 -13.82
C GLN A 41 4.06 -13.07 -13.08
N GLN A 42 4.65 -12.99 -11.90
CA GLN A 42 4.82 -11.72 -11.20
C GLN A 42 6.11 -11.04 -11.69
N PRO A 43 6.06 -9.73 -12.06
CA PRO A 43 7.25 -9.03 -12.50
C PRO A 43 8.17 -8.68 -11.32
N ASP A 44 9.45 -8.94 -11.48
CA ASP A 44 10.49 -8.37 -10.63
C ASP A 44 10.86 -6.99 -11.16
N LEU A 45 10.15 -5.95 -10.68
CA LEU A 45 10.31 -4.59 -11.18
C LEU A 45 11.62 -3.95 -10.73
N ILE A 46 12.19 -4.40 -9.61
CA ILE A 46 13.42 -3.88 -9.04
C ILE A 46 14.28 -5.07 -8.63
N PRO A 47 15.36 -5.41 -9.37
CA PRO A 47 16.27 -6.49 -8.98
C PRO A 47 16.79 -6.28 -7.55
N ASN A 48 16.51 -7.22 -6.66
CA ASN A 48 16.87 -7.14 -5.25
C ASN A 48 16.82 -8.52 -4.58
N PRO A 49 17.43 -8.70 -3.38
CA PRO A 49 17.44 -9.99 -2.69
C PRO A 49 16.07 -10.50 -2.21
N MET A 50 15.07 -9.62 -2.14
CA MET A 50 13.70 -9.97 -1.71
C MET A 50 12.79 -10.38 -2.89
N GLY A 51 13.30 -10.36 -4.12
CA GLY A 51 12.52 -10.69 -5.32
C GLY A 51 11.30 -9.79 -5.48
N THR A 52 10.16 -10.38 -5.84
CA THR A 52 8.91 -9.64 -6.08
C THR A 52 8.32 -8.99 -4.83
N SER A 53 8.69 -9.45 -3.63
CA SER A 53 8.17 -8.92 -2.35
C SER A 53 8.51 -7.44 -2.12
N ILE A 54 9.56 -6.90 -2.76
CA ILE A 54 9.87 -5.47 -2.68
C ILE A 54 8.74 -4.60 -3.27
N ASN A 55 8.05 -5.10 -4.29
CA ASN A 55 6.92 -4.39 -4.90
C ASN A 55 5.80 -4.18 -3.88
N HIS A 56 5.57 -5.17 -3.02
CA HIS A 56 4.61 -5.13 -1.93
C HIS A 56 4.99 -4.06 -0.89
N THR A 57 6.26 -4.01 -0.48
CA THR A 57 6.75 -2.98 0.45
C THR A 57 6.53 -1.57 -0.10
N ILE A 58 6.88 -1.34 -1.37
CA ILE A 58 6.74 -0.01 -2.00
C ILE A 58 5.26 0.37 -2.15
N ALA A 59 4.41 -0.55 -2.60
CA ALA A 59 2.99 -0.30 -2.80
C ALA A 59 2.30 0.08 -1.47
N PHE A 60 2.54 -0.68 -0.41
CA PHE A 60 1.96 -0.40 0.90
C PHE A 60 2.55 0.82 1.58
N PHE A 61 3.85 1.08 1.42
CA PHE A 61 4.46 2.33 1.88
C PHE A 61 3.79 3.55 1.22
N TYR A 62 3.68 3.53 -0.10
CA TYR A 62 3.07 4.62 -0.87
C TYR A 62 1.61 4.84 -0.49
N LEU A 63 0.79 3.78 -0.48
CA LEU A 63 -0.62 3.89 -0.14
C LEU A 63 -0.82 4.40 1.29
N THR A 64 -0.03 3.88 2.24
CA THR A 64 -0.12 4.27 3.65
C THR A 64 0.29 5.72 3.84
N ALA A 65 1.39 6.15 3.21
CA ALA A 65 1.83 7.54 3.27
C ALA A 65 0.76 8.49 2.72
N LEU A 66 0.17 8.18 1.55
CA LEU A 66 -0.92 8.98 0.97
C LEU A 66 -2.15 9.04 1.89
N GLY A 67 -2.58 7.92 2.43
CA GLY A 67 -3.74 7.86 3.32
C GLY A 67 -3.52 8.68 4.59
N LEU A 68 -2.39 8.52 5.25
CA LEU A 68 -2.08 9.24 6.48
C LEU A 68 -1.88 10.74 6.23
N ILE A 69 -1.28 11.15 5.11
CA ILE A 69 -1.16 12.56 4.72
C ILE A 69 -2.55 13.15 4.44
N THR A 70 -3.40 12.42 3.74
CA THR A 70 -4.76 12.85 3.41
C THR A 70 -5.57 13.15 4.66
N TYR A 71 -5.45 12.33 5.71
CA TYR A 71 -6.23 12.46 6.94
C TYR A 71 -5.43 13.01 8.13
N LEU A 72 -4.24 13.59 7.89
CA LEU A 72 -3.29 13.99 8.94
C LEU A 72 -3.88 14.88 10.03
N LYS A 73 -4.81 15.77 9.66
CA LYS A 73 -5.46 16.75 10.55
C LYS A 73 -6.91 16.40 10.88
N GLU A 74 -7.42 15.28 10.38
CA GLU A 74 -8.82 14.91 10.52
C GLU A 74 -9.04 13.95 11.70
N LYS A 75 -10.28 13.91 12.19
CA LYS A 75 -10.73 12.94 13.21
C LYS A 75 -10.58 11.49 12.73
N ASN A 76 -10.57 11.28 11.43
CA ASN A 76 -10.46 9.96 10.81
C ASN A 76 -9.03 9.41 10.71
N TYR A 77 -8.00 10.14 11.18
CA TYR A 77 -6.61 9.68 11.12
C TYR A 77 -6.40 8.30 11.71
N SER A 78 -6.88 8.07 12.94
CA SER A 78 -6.73 6.77 13.62
C SER A 78 -7.50 5.66 12.92
N LYS A 79 -8.68 5.96 12.37
CA LYS A 79 -9.46 4.99 11.58
C LYS A 79 -8.71 4.61 10.29
N THR A 80 -8.13 5.58 9.61
CA THR A 80 -7.33 5.34 8.39
C THR A 80 -6.09 4.51 8.70
N LEU A 81 -5.40 4.79 9.81
CA LEU A 81 -4.25 4.01 10.25
C LEU A 81 -4.64 2.55 10.49
N PHE A 82 -5.70 2.31 11.26
CA PHE A 82 -6.18 0.96 11.53
C PHE A 82 -6.62 0.23 10.27
N LEU A 83 -7.33 0.92 9.37
CA LEU A 83 -7.76 0.36 8.07
C LEU A 83 -6.56 -0.07 7.22
N LEU A 84 -5.53 0.75 7.11
CA LEU A 84 -4.36 0.45 6.29
C LEU A 84 -3.52 -0.69 6.88
N LEU A 85 -3.40 -0.77 8.22
CA LEU A 85 -2.79 -1.91 8.89
C LEU A 85 -3.59 -3.21 8.66
N SER A 86 -4.91 -3.15 8.80
CA SER A 86 -5.76 -4.32 8.54
C SER A 86 -5.67 -4.74 7.07
N LEU A 87 -5.66 -3.78 6.14
CA LEU A 87 -5.57 -4.04 4.72
C LEU A 87 -4.26 -4.72 4.34
N SER A 88 -3.13 -4.32 4.94
CA SER A 88 -1.82 -4.92 4.69
C SER A 88 -1.76 -6.42 5.05
N ILE A 89 -2.59 -6.85 5.98
CA ILE A 89 -2.71 -8.26 6.40
C ILE A 89 -3.76 -8.98 5.57
N LEU A 90 -4.97 -8.42 5.48
CA LEU A 90 -6.12 -9.08 4.89
C LEU A 90 -5.97 -9.33 3.40
N LEU A 91 -5.33 -8.42 2.66
CA LEU A 91 -5.09 -8.61 1.24
C LEU A 91 -4.16 -9.80 0.97
N GLU A 92 -3.12 -9.99 1.77
CA GLU A 92 -2.25 -11.15 1.59
C GLU A 92 -2.95 -12.45 2.00
N ILE A 93 -3.72 -12.43 3.10
CA ILE A 93 -4.52 -13.59 3.53
C ILE A 93 -5.55 -13.97 2.44
N SER A 94 -6.10 -12.99 1.72
CA SER A 94 -7.07 -13.27 0.64
C SER A 94 -6.49 -14.13 -0.49
N HIS A 95 -5.17 -14.16 -0.66
CA HIS A 95 -4.51 -15.00 -1.65
C HIS A 95 -4.69 -16.51 -1.40
N PHE A 96 -5.14 -16.94 -0.22
CA PHE A 96 -5.54 -18.34 0.00
C PHE A 96 -6.79 -18.77 -0.79
N ILE A 97 -7.65 -17.81 -1.15
CA ILE A 97 -8.93 -18.09 -1.81
C ILE A 97 -9.00 -17.56 -3.25
N ILE A 98 -8.05 -16.73 -3.66
CA ILE A 98 -8.03 -16.15 -5.01
C ILE A 98 -7.35 -17.12 -5.99
N PRO A 99 -8.00 -17.50 -7.10
CA PRO A 99 -7.39 -18.36 -8.11
C PRO A 99 -6.10 -17.77 -8.68
N ASN A 100 -5.14 -18.60 -8.99
CA ASN A 100 -3.82 -18.22 -9.54
C ASN A 100 -3.00 -17.28 -8.63
N ARG A 101 -3.32 -17.23 -7.34
CA ARG A 101 -2.56 -16.55 -6.29
C ARG A 101 -2.14 -17.56 -5.23
N SER A 102 -1.03 -17.30 -4.58
CA SER A 102 -0.57 -18.08 -3.44
C SER A 102 -0.21 -17.13 -2.29
N PHE A 103 -0.66 -17.46 -1.09
CA PHE A 103 -0.21 -16.76 0.11
C PHE A 103 1.30 -16.94 0.27
N GLN A 104 2.02 -15.85 0.52
CA GLN A 104 3.44 -15.86 0.77
C GLN A 104 3.75 -15.09 2.06
N LEU A 105 4.37 -15.76 3.01
CA LEU A 105 4.71 -15.14 4.28
C LEU A 105 5.66 -13.95 4.11
N LEU A 106 6.55 -14.01 3.11
CA LEU A 106 7.47 -12.91 2.79
C LEU A 106 6.71 -11.68 2.28
N ASP A 107 5.66 -11.87 1.47
CA ASP A 107 4.82 -10.79 0.96
C ASP A 107 3.99 -10.16 2.09
N LEU A 108 3.50 -10.96 3.03
CA LEU A 108 2.85 -10.46 4.24
C LEU A 108 3.79 -9.55 5.06
N PHE A 109 5.02 -9.99 5.29
CA PHE A 109 6.02 -9.16 5.97
C PHE A 109 6.37 -7.90 5.18
N ALA A 110 6.46 -8.00 3.87
CA ALA A 110 6.71 -6.87 2.98
C ALA A 110 5.59 -5.82 3.04
N ASN A 111 4.33 -6.26 3.01
CA ASN A 111 3.16 -5.40 3.19
C ASN A 111 3.20 -4.65 4.53
N LEU A 112 3.45 -5.38 5.62
CA LEU A 112 3.56 -4.81 6.96
C LEU A 112 4.74 -3.85 7.07
N LEU A 113 5.91 -4.21 6.54
CA LEU A 113 7.10 -3.38 6.56
C LEU A 113 6.85 -2.03 5.87
N GLY A 114 6.27 -2.05 4.66
CA GLY A 114 5.90 -0.83 3.93
C GLY A 114 4.95 0.05 4.73
N THR A 115 3.90 -0.56 5.29
CA THR A 115 2.91 0.14 6.12
C THR A 115 3.55 0.77 7.36
N LEU A 116 4.36 0.01 8.11
CA LEU A 116 5.00 0.48 9.34
C LEU A 116 6.02 1.59 9.08
N LEU A 117 6.82 1.48 8.01
CA LEU A 117 7.77 2.53 7.62
C LEU A 117 7.04 3.85 7.33
N ALA A 118 5.94 3.81 6.59
CA ALA A 118 5.13 5.00 6.32
C ALA A 118 4.56 5.60 7.61
N ILE A 119 4.04 4.76 8.53
CA ILE A 119 3.50 5.20 9.82
C ILE A 119 4.57 5.92 10.62
N VAL A 120 5.77 5.34 10.74
CA VAL A 120 6.88 5.92 11.50
C VAL A 120 7.29 7.28 10.92
N ILE A 121 7.48 7.35 9.61
CA ILE A 121 7.88 8.60 8.93
C ILE A 121 6.82 9.69 9.11
N ILE A 122 5.54 9.36 8.90
CA ILE A 122 4.46 10.34 9.05
C ILE A 122 4.25 10.75 10.51
N PHE A 123 4.45 9.83 11.47
CA PHE A 123 4.41 10.14 12.89
C PHE A 123 5.48 11.19 13.27
N PHE A 124 6.73 10.97 12.87
CA PHE A 124 7.80 11.93 13.12
C PHE A 124 7.54 13.27 12.40
N TYR A 125 7.13 13.25 11.14
CA TYR A 125 6.75 14.46 10.41
C TYR A 125 5.67 15.26 11.15
N LYS A 126 4.63 14.60 11.65
CA LYS A 126 3.55 15.24 12.42
C LYS A 126 4.08 15.84 13.72
N ARG A 127 4.97 15.13 14.42
CA ARG A 127 5.55 15.57 15.68
C ARG A 127 6.44 16.82 15.49
N PHE A 128 7.34 16.79 14.50
CA PHE A 128 8.19 17.93 14.16
C PHE A 128 7.38 19.16 13.75
N LYS A 129 6.37 18.98 12.91
CA LYS A 129 5.52 20.08 12.43
C LYS A 129 4.72 20.77 13.55
N ASN A 130 4.37 20.02 14.59
CA ASN A 130 3.59 20.57 15.72
C ASN A 130 4.48 21.17 16.83
N GLY A 131 5.80 21.26 16.65
CA GLY A 131 6.73 21.88 17.60
C GLY A 131 6.82 21.16 18.95
N LYS A 132 6.43 19.89 19.02
CA LYS A 132 6.46 19.07 20.24
C LYS A 132 7.61 18.05 20.15
N ILE A 133 8.82 18.52 20.24
CA ILE A 133 10.01 17.74 20.65
C ILE A 133 10.65 18.48 21.77
#